data_b99d530b2056075f9127d9c37ef3cf9e
#
_entry.id   b99d530b2056075f9127d9c37ef3cf9e
#
_cell.length_a   1.000
_cell.length_b   1.000
_cell.length_c   1.000
_cell.angle_alpha   90.00
_cell.angle_beta   90.00
_cell.angle_gamma   90.00
#
_symmetry.space_group_name_H-M   'P 1'
#
loop_
_entity.id
_entity.type
_entity.pdbx_description
1 polymer ?
#
loop_
_entity_poly.entity_id
_entity_poly.type
_entity_poly.pdbx_seq_one_letter_code
_entity_poly.pdbx_strand_id
1 'polypeptide(L)'
;MVDKKGSLNIWKIFSGDMKKIRNNTMAWIVILGLTIVPSLYAWFNIAASWDPYANTGNLKVAVASVDEGYSGELTAINLNIGDKVISSLRENDALDWVFTTEKEAIQGVKDGSYYAALVIPESFSRDMMSFFTPDVHRSDILYYLNEKENAIAPKITNKGAGAVKNQIDEIFAKSITEVVLEVTGSLSNILEKGDADRYMNNFLNHFDSAAQEVA
;
A
#
# COMPACT_ATOMS: atom_id res chain seq x y z
N MET A 1 32.57 0.59 53.10
CA MET A 1 33.41 1.78 53.32
C MET A 1 34.32 1.89 52.13
N VAL A 2 33.97 2.70 51.16
CA VAL A 2 34.75 2.90 49.89
C VAL A 2 36.02 3.66 50.29
N ASP A 3 37.17 3.09 49.94
CA ASP A 3 38.48 3.64 50.30
C ASP A 3 38.68 5.04 49.65
N LYS A 4 38.57 6.08 50.45
CA LYS A 4 38.77 7.49 50.03
C LYS A 4 40.14 7.75 49.41
N LYS A 5 41.17 6.94 49.72
CA LYS A 5 42.50 7.05 49.13
C LYS A 5 42.54 6.56 47.67
N GLY A 6 41.79 5.51 47.31
CA GLY A 6 41.70 5.00 45.94
C GLY A 6 41.01 6.01 45.01
N SER A 7 39.93 6.63 45.45
CA SER A 7 39.18 7.62 44.71
C SER A 7 40.01 8.89 44.39
N LEU A 8 40.80 9.37 45.33
CA LEU A 8 41.70 10.55 45.14
C LEU A 8 42.83 10.27 44.15
N ASN A 9 43.32 9.05 44.06
CA ASN A 9 44.36 8.67 43.10
C ASN A 9 43.76 8.57 41.67
N ILE A 10 42.56 8.05 41.50
CA ILE A 10 41.86 7.99 40.21
C ILE A 10 41.63 9.39 39.66
N TRP A 11 41.18 10.34 40.51
CA TRP A 11 40.98 11.72 40.09
C TRP A 11 42.28 12.43 39.69
N LYS A 12 43.40 12.18 40.39
CA LYS A 12 44.69 12.75 40.02
C LYS A 12 45.20 12.22 38.69
N ILE A 13 45.05 10.88 38.44
CA ILE A 13 45.44 10.28 37.17
C ILE A 13 44.58 10.85 36.05
N PHE A 14 43.25 10.87 36.21
CA PHE A 14 42.33 11.39 35.24
C PHE A 14 42.60 12.85 34.88
N SER A 15 42.79 13.72 35.88
CA SER A 15 43.07 15.11 35.64
C SER A 15 44.45 15.35 35.01
N GLY A 16 45.43 14.51 35.33
CA GLY A 16 46.76 14.52 34.70
C GLY A 16 46.70 14.14 33.21
N ASP A 17 45.94 13.06 32.89
CA ASP A 17 45.78 12.60 31.54
C ASP A 17 44.95 13.58 30.69
N MET A 18 43.90 14.17 31.26
CA MET A 18 43.11 15.21 30.61
C MET A 18 43.97 16.45 30.29
N LYS A 19 44.90 16.83 31.19
CA LYS A 19 45.82 17.95 30.94
C LYS A 19 46.80 17.63 29.81
N LYS A 20 47.32 16.39 29.76
CA LYS A 20 48.20 15.92 28.66
C LYS A 20 47.46 15.93 27.30
N ILE A 21 46.23 15.40 27.26
CA ILE A 21 45.40 15.41 26.06
C ILE A 21 45.15 16.84 25.61
N ARG A 22 44.77 17.75 26.51
CA ARG A 22 44.47 19.14 26.19
C ARG A 22 45.66 19.89 25.57
N ASN A 23 46.88 19.53 25.98
CA ASN A 23 48.09 20.16 25.49
C ASN A 23 48.73 19.45 24.28
N ASN A 24 48.12 18.39 23.76
CA ASN A 24 48.64 17.62 22.64
C ASN A 24 47.72 17.76 21.43
N THR A 25 48.17 18.54 20.43
CA THR A 25 47.41 18.79 19.19
C THR A 25 47.09 17.49 18.43
N MET A 26 48.01 16.49 18.42
CA MET A 26 47.75 15.22 17.76
C MET A 26 46.65 14.42 18.48
N ALA A 27 46.62 14.47 19.80
CA ALA A 27 45.54 13.79 20.56
C ALA A 27 44.18 14.42 20.22
N TRP A 28 44.09 15.71 20.04
CA TRP A 28 42.86 16.37 19.61
C TRP A 28 42.41 15.97 18.23
N ILE A 29 43.35 15.87 17.25
CA ILE A 29 43.01 15.40 15.89
C ILE A 29 42.45 14.00 15.92
N VAL A 30 43.06 13.10 16.69
CA VAL A 30 42.60 11.69 16.81
C VAL A 30 41.23 11.64 17.49
N ILE A 31 41.02 12.35 18.59
CA ILE A 31 39.73 12.37 19.32
C ILE A 31 38.63 12.94 18.43
N LEU A 32 38.88 14.07 17.75
CA LEU A 32 37.91 14.66 16.85
C LEU A 32 37.58 13.73 15.69
N GLY A 33 38.59 13.08 15.09
CA GLY A 33 38.38 12.11 14.03
C GLY A 33 37.55 10.92 14.48
N LEU A 34 37.87 10.37 15.68
CA LEU A 34 37.15 9.23 16.25
C LEU A 34 35.71 9.55 16.65
N THR A 35 35.43 10.83 16.97
CA THR A 35 34.09 11.27 17.34
C THR A 35 33.28 11.70 16.13
N ILE A 36 33.85 12.51 15.23
CA ILE A 36 33.13 13.11 14.11
C ILE A 36 32.81 12.06 13.03
N VAL A 37 33.77 11.21 12.68
CA VAL A 37 33.58 10.26 11.59
C VAL A 37 32.46 9.25 11.86
N PRO A 38 32.41 8.57 13.02
CA PRO A 38 31.28 7.67 13.34
C PRO A 38 29.96 8.44 13.48
N SER A 39 29.99 9.65 14.05
CA SER A 39 28.79 10.48 14.22
C SER A 39 28.20 10.90 12.87
N LEU A 40 29.06 11.33 11.92
CA LEU A 40 28.64 11.67 10.57
C LEU A 40 28.10 10.42 9.83
N TYR A 41 28.78 9.29 9.97
CA TYR A 41 28.32 8.04 9.39
C TYR A 41 26.94 7.65 9.92
N ALA A 42 26.76 7.67 11.24
CA ALA A 42 25.44 7.42 11.86
C ALA A 42 24.39 8.43 11.39
N TRP A 43 24.74 9.72 11.34
CA TRP A 43 23.85 10.78 10.86
C TRP A 43 23.40 10.56 9.41
N PHE A 44 24.35 10.28 8.50
CA PHE A 44 24.03 10.02 7.09
C PHE A 44 23.16 8.77 6.92
N ASN A 45 23.44 7.71 7.68
CA ASN A 45 22.60 6.51 7.63
C ASN A 45 21.19 6.79 8.18
N ILE A 46 21.08 7.51 9.29
CA ILE A 46 19.78 7.91 9.83
C ILE A 46 19.05 8.83 8.87
N ALA A 47 19.72 9.85 8.32
CA ALA A 47 19.12 10.76 7.36
C ALA A 47 18.66 10.06 6.07
N ALA A 48 19.46 9.11 5.57
CA ALA A 48 19.10 8.31 4.40
C ALA A 48 17.93 7.34 4.66
N SER A 49 17.76 6.90 5.91
CA SER A 49 16.72 5.95 6.32
C SER A 49 15.57 6.62 7.07
N TRP A 50 15.60 7.95 7.23
CA TRP A 50 14.65 8.68 8.08
C TRP A 50 13.21 8.56 7.59
N ASP A 51 13.02 8.62 6.28
CA ASP A 51 11.74 8.36 5.66
C ASP A 51 11.92 7.64 4.32
N PRO A 52 12.08 6.30 4.34
CA PRO A 52 12.15 5.51 3.12
C PRO A 52 10.84 5.58 2.31
N TYR A 53 9.79 6.13 2.91
CA TYR A 53 8.47 6.27 2.28
C TYR A 53 8.26 7.65 1.64
N ALA A 54 9.04 8.67 1.99
CA ALA A 54 8.95 10.00 1.36
C ALA A 54 9.35 9.99 -0.12
N ASN A 55 10.15 9.01 -0.55
CA ASN A 55 10.60 8.84 -1.93
C ASN A 55 9.84 7.75 -2.71
N THR A 56 8.70 7.28 -2.19
CA THR A 56 7.90 6.24 -2.87
C THR A 56 7.24 6.75 -4.16
N GLY A 57 7.06 8.07 -4.31
CA GLY A 57 6.54 8.68 -5.53
C GLY A 57 7.39 8.42 -6.79
N ASN A 58 8.64 7.96 -6.64
CA ASN A 58 9.50 7.57 -7.77
C ASN A 58 9.48 6.05 -8.05
N LEU A 59 8.74 5.27 -7.27
CA LEU A 59 8.65 3.83 -7.47
C LEU A 59 7.58 3.51 -8.52
N LYS A 60 8.06 3.08 -9.68
CA LYS A 60 7.18 2.73 -10.80
C LYS A 60 6.46 1.42 -10.51
N VAL A 61 5.14 1.52 -10.43
CA VAL A 61 4.24 0.37 -10.31
C VAL A 61 3.32 0.35 -11.52
N ALA A 62 3.42 -0.70 -12.31
CA ALA A 62 2.56 -0.88 -13.47
C ALA A 62 1.16 -1.29 -13.03
N VAL A 63 0.15 -0.76 -13.71
CA VAL A 63 -1.25 -1.14 -13.51
C VAL A 63 -1.87 -1.43 -14.87
N ALA A 64 -2.49 -2.59 -14.95
CA ALA A 64 -3.25 -3.02 -16.13
C ALA A 64 -4.64 -3.47 -15.70
N SER A 65 -5.65 -3.17 -16.50
CA SER A 65 -6.99 -3.71 -16.37
C SER A 65 -7.36 -4.40 -17.67
N VAL A 66 -7.82 -5.63 -17.55
CA VAL A 66 -8.46 -6.39 -18.64
C VAL A 66 -9.92 -6.67 -18.32
N ASP A 67 -10.47 -5.97 -17.30
CA ASP A 67 -11.85 -6.11 -16.85
C ASP A 67 -12.84 -5.73 -17.97
N GLU A 68 -13.72 -6.67 -18.32
CA GLU A 68 -14.77 -6.46 -19.32
C GLU A 68 -16.00 -5.70 -18.78
N GLY A 69 -16.02 -5.46 -17.46
CA GLY A 69 -17.16 -4.85 -16.80
C GLY A 69 -18.28 -5.84 -16.50
N TYR A 70 -19.35 -5.31 -15.96
CA TYR A 70 -20.59 -6.02 -15.66
C TYR A 70 -21.77 -5.36 -16.37
N SER A 71 -22.50 -6.18 -17.13
CA SER A 71 -23.79 -5.82 -17.71
C SER A 71 -24.81 -6.88 -17.28
N GLY A 72 -25.57 -6.58 -16.23
CA GLY A 72 -26.50 -7.53 -15.61
C GLY A 72 -27.97 -7.22 -15.93
N GLU A 73 -28.81 -8.25 -15.80
CA GLU A 73 -30.27 -8.10 -15.93
C GLU A 73 -30.89 -7.28 -14.79
N LEU A 74 -30.16 -7.13 -13.67
CA LEU A 74 -30.63 -6.44 -12.45
C LEU A 74 -30.58 -4.92 -12.58
N THR A 75 -29.68 -4.41 -13.42
CA THR A 75 -29.51 -2.97 -13.63
C THR A 75 -29.23 -2.72 -15.09
N ALA A 76 -29.84 -1.70 -15.67
CA ALA A 76 -29.51 -1.21 -17.01
C ALA A 76 -28.12 -0.53 -17.05
N ILE A 77 -27.34 -0.64 -15.96
CA ILE A 77 -26.05 0.00 -15.79
C ILE A 77 -24.96 -0.91 -16.33
N ASN A 78 -24.15 -0.37 -17.21
CA ASN A 78 -22.88 -0.96 -17.58
C ASN A 78 -21.83 -0.47 -16.57
N LEU A 79 -21.40 -1.33 -15.63
CA LEU A 79 -20.46 -1.00 -14.57
C LEU A 79 -19.11 -1.65 -14.84
N ASN A 80 -18.06 -0.85 -15.01
CA ASN A 80 -16.68 -1.31 -15.07
C ASN A 80 -15.93 -0.78 -13.84
N ILE A 81 -15.76 -1.66 -12.82
CA ILE A 81 -15.08 -1.32 -11.57
C ILE A 81 -13.58 -1.18 -11.83
N GLY A 82 -13.01 -2.01 -12.73
CA GLY A 82 -11.61 -1.92 -13.13
C GLY A 82 -11.24 -0.56 -13.70
N ASP A 83 -12.06 0.00 -14.59
CA ASP A 83 -11.85 1.34 -15.13
C ASP A 83 -12.00 2.44 -14.07
N LYS A 84 -12.92 2.28 -13.12
CA LYS A 84 -13.05 3.20 -11.98
C LYS A 84 -11.80 3.16 -11.09
N VAL A 85 -11.24 1.97 -10.83
CA VAL A 85 -9.98 1.80 -10.09
C VAL A 85 -8.83 2.49 -10.83
N ILE A 86 -8.67 2.26 -12.12
CA ILE A 86 -7.66 2.92 -12.95
C ILE A 86 -7.79 4.44 -12.87
N SER A 87 -9.00 4.96 -13.00
CA SER A 87 -9.26 6.41 -12.95
C SER A 87 -8.90 7.01 -11.60
N SER A 88 -9.23 6.32 -10.52
CA SER A 88 -8.91 6.77 -9.17
C SER A 88 -7.40 6.68 -8.86
N LEU A 89 -6.70 5.67 -9.39
CA LEU A 89 -5.24 5.57 -9.24
C LEU A 89 -4.50 6.66 -10.03
N ARG A 90 -5.08 7.21 -11.11
CA ARG A 90 -4.51 8.36 -11.83
C ARG A 90 -4.45 9.64 -10.99
N GLU A 91 -5.32 9.76 -10.00
CA GLU A 91 -5.39 10.88 -9.06
C GLU A 91 -4.58 10.63 -7.78
N ASN A 92 -3.93 9.47 -7.67
CA ASN A 92 -3.20 9.04 -6.48
C ASN A 92 -1.70 9.22 -6.66
N ASP A 93 -1.08 10.08 -5.84
CA ASP A 93 0.35 10.45 -5.91
C ASP A 93 1.22 9.59 -4.97
N ALA A 94 0.68 8.51 -4.38
CA ALA A 94 1.43 7.69 -3.42
C ALA A 94 2.59 6.91 -4.06
N LEU A 95 2.49 6.60 -5.36
CA LEU A 95 3.46 5.89 -6.18
C LEU A 95 3.50 6.48 -7.60
N ASP A 96 4.54 6.15 -8.36
CA ASP A 96 4.61 6.45 -9.80
C ASP A 96 3.82 5.37 -10.57
N TRP A 97 2.52 5.61 -10.72
CA TRP A 97 1.61 4.67 -11.39
C TRP A 97 1.79 4.71 -12.90
N VAL A 98 2.17 3.59 -13.49
CA VAL A 98 2.34 3.41 -14.93
C VAL A 98 1.20 2.56 -15.47
N PHE A 99 0.30 3.18 -16.24
CA PHE A 99 -0.85 2.50 -16.84
C PHE A 99 -0.45 1.92 -18.19
N THR A 100 -0.53 0.60 -18.33
CA THR A 100 -0.06 -0.13 -19.50
C THR A 100 -0.88 -1.39 -19.74
N THR A 101 -0.51 -2.18 -20.72
CA THR A 101 -1.15 -3.48 -20.98
C THR A 101 -0.67 -4.54 -19.99
N GLU A 102 -1.49 -5.58 -19.74
CA GLU A 102 -1.11 -6.70 -18.88
C GLU A 102 0.25 -7.30 -19.27
N LYS A 103 0.47 -7.53 -20.55
CA LYS A 103 1.71 -8.12 -21.06
C LYS A 103 2.92 -7.24 -20.77
N GLU A 104 2.80 -5.95 -20.97
CA GLU A 104 3.89 -4.98 -20.71
C GLU A 104 4.13 -4.81 -19.20
N ALA A 105 3.06 -4.81 -18.40
CA ALA A 105 3.17 -4.75 -16.94
C ALA A 105 3.96 -5.93 -16.38
N ILE A 106 3.59 -7.16 -16.79
CA ILE A 106 4.27 -8.39 -16.36
C ILE A 106 5.71 -8.44 -16.88
N GLN A 107 5.95 -8.06 -18.14
CA GLN A 107 7.29 -8.04 -18.70
C GLN A 107 8.18 -7.01 -18.01
N GLY A 108 7.68 -5.80 -17.76
CA GLY A 108 8.43 -4.75 -17.11
C GLY A 108 8.83 -5.08 -15.67
N VAL A 109 8.05 -5.91 -14.95
CA VAL A 109 8.47 -6.45 -13.65
C VAL A 109 9.59 -7.46 -13.82
N LYS A 110 9.56 -8.31 -14.86
CA LYS A 110 10.60 -9.34 -15.11
C LYS A 110 11.92 -8.72 -15.50
N ASP A 111 11.92 -7.63 -16.27
CA ASP A 111 13.14 -6.95 -16.75
C ASP A 111 13.62 -5.84 -15.81
N GLY A 112 12.88 -5.56 -14.70
CA GLY A 112 13.27 -4.57 -13.71
C GLY A 112 12.84 -3.13 -14.03
N SER A 113 12.10 -2.91 -15.12
CA SER A 113 11.57 -1.59 -15.47
C SER A 113 10.51 -1.09 -14.46
N TYR A 114 9.78 -2.02 -13.83
CA TYR A 114 8.80 -1.77 -12.78
C TYR A 114 9.12 -2.58 -11.54
N TYR A 115 8.90 -1.99 -10.36
CA TYR A 115 9.04 -2.65 -9.08
C TYR A 115 7.97 -3.70 -8.84
N ALA A 116 6.75 -3.40 -9.28
CA ALA A 116 5.61 -4.28 -9.17
C ALA A 116 4.64 -4.05 -10.32
N ALA A 117 3.73 -4.99 -10.53
CA ALA A 117 2.59 -4.81 -11.41
C ALA A 117 1.32 -5.34 -10.74
N LEU A 118 0.23 -4.62 -10.97
CA LEU A 118 -1.12 -4.97 -10.59
C LEU A 118 -1.91 -5.23 -11.86
N VAL A 119 -2.55 -6.38 -11.92
CA VAL A 119 -3.41 -6.74 -13.05
C VAL A 119 -4.80 -7.04 -12.53
N ILE A 120 -5.77 -6.24 -12.98
CA ILE A 120 -7.18 -6.44 -12.70
C ILE A 120 -7.71 -7.43 -13.74
N PRO A 121 -8.23 -8.60 -13.32
CA PRO A 121 -8.63 -9.66 -14.24
C PRO A 121 -9.91 -9.32 -15.02
N GLU A 122 -10.14 -10.08 -16.10
CA GLU A 122 -11.25 -9.92 -17.03
C GLU A 122 -12.64 -10.00 -16.37
N SER A 123 -12.79 -10.89 -15.39
CA SER A 123 -14.06 -11.13 -14.69
C SER A 123 -14.27 -10.21 -13.48
N PHE A 124 -13.37 -9.25 -13.21
CA PHE A 124 -13.34 -8.52 -11.94
C PHE A 124 -14.67 -7.88 -11.57
N SER A 125 -15.24 -7.06 -12.46
CA SER A 125 -16.54 -6.43 -12.20
C SER A 125 -17.68 -7.43 -12.06
N ARG A 126 -17.66 -8.49 -12.86
CA ARG A 126 -18.68 -9.55 -12.81
C ARG A 126 -18.62 -10.30 -11.48
N ASP A 127 -17.42 -10.68 -11.03
CA ASP A 127 -17.22 -11.39 -9.77
C ASP A 127 -17.58 -10.49 -8.57
N MET A 128 -17.19 -9.23 -8.59
CA MET A 128 -17.58 -8.28 -7.58
C MET A 128 -19.12 -8.11 -7.48
N MET A 129 -19.80 -8.08 -8.63
CA MET A 129 -21.26 -7.96 -8.68
C MET A 129 -21.98 -9.28 -8.37
N SER A 130 -21.28 -10.43 -8.34
CA SER A 130 -21.83 -11.71 -7.92
C SER A 130 -22.28 -11.71 -6.45
N PHE A 131 -21.77 -10.75 -5.66
CA PHE A 131 -22.23 -10.51 -4.28
C PHE A 131 -23.77 -10.36 -4.17
N PHE A 132 -24.41 -9.87 -5.23
CA PHE A 132 -25.87 -9.71 -5.29
C PHE A 132 -26.60 -10.94 -5.85
N THR A 133 -25.88 -12.01 -6.15
CA THR A 133 -26.44 -13.26 -6.70
C THR A 133 -26.32 -14.38 -5.69
N PRO A 134 -27.08 -15.51 -5.84
CA PRO A 134 -26.95 -16.65 -4.95
C PRO A 134 -25.57 -17.33 -4.98
N ASP A 135 -24.85 -17.20 -6.11
CA ASP A 135 -23.53 -17.78 -6.32
C ASP A 135 -22.47 -16.67 -6.26
N VAL A 136 -21.83 -16.51 -5.09
CA VAL A 136 -20.79 -15.49 -4.88
C VAL A 136 -19.45 -15.99 -5.39
N HIS A 137 -18.86 -15.26 -6.32
CA HIS A 137 -17.51 -15.47 -6.82
C HIS A 137 -16.56 -14.42 -6.24
N ARG A 138 -15.36 -14.88 -5.82
CA ARG A 138 -14.30 -13.98 -5.37
C ARG A 138 -13.40 -13.64 -6.55
N SER A 139 -13.06 -12.36 -6.68
CA SER A 139 -12.10 -11.91 -7.67
C SER A 139 -10.83 -11.47 -6.99
N ASP A 140 -9.68 -11.99 -7.45
CA ASP A 140 -8.37 -11.66 -6.95
C ASP A 140 -7.65 -10.75 -7.95
N ILE A 141 -7.08 -9.66 -7.45
CA ILE A 141 -6.17 -8.85 -8.26
C ILE A 141 -4.81 -9.52 -8.27
N LEU A 142 -4.28 -9.71 -9.47
CA LEU A 142 -2.98 -10.35 -9.64
C LEU A 142 -1.88 -9.34 -9.34
N TYR A 143 -1.01 -9.70 -8.40
CA TYR A 143 0.11 -8.88 -7.98
C TYR A 143 1.43 -9.54 -8.32
N TYR A 144 2.23 -8.88 -9.15
CA TYR A 144 3.56 -9.31 -9.54
C TYR A 144 4.60 -8.43 -8.89
N LEU A 145 5.64 -9.03 -8.31
CA LEU A 145 6.71 -8.34 -7.59
C LEU A 145 8.08 -8.77 -8.10
N ASN A 146 8.98 -7.81 -8.29
CA ASN A 146 10.39 -8.10 -8.55
C ASN A 146 11.18 -8.13 -7.24
N GLU A 147 11.34 -9.33 -6.68
CA GLU A 147 12.08 -9.53 -5.42
C GLU A 147 13.62 -9.51 -5.59
N LYS A 148 14.11 -9.53 -6.83
CA LYS A 148 15.55 -9.72 -7.10
C LYS A 148 16.35 -8.43 -6.97
N GLU A 149 15.74 -7.27 -7.18
CA GLU A 149 16.50 -6.02 -7.29
C GLU A 149 16.66 -5.25 -5.98
N ASN A 150 15.79 -5.45 -4.98
CA ASN A 150 15.93 -4.69 -3.73
C ASN A 150 15.28 -5.38 -2.54
N ALA A 151 16.03 -5.60 -1.45
CA ALA A 151 15.52 -6.17 -0.19
C ALA A 151 14.46 -5.27 0.51
N ILE A 152 14.37 -3.99 0.13
CA ILE A 152 13.41 -3.01 0.67
C ILE A 152 12.13 -3.00 -0.18
N ALA A 153 12.20 -3.41 -1.44
CA ALA A 153 11.08 -3.43 -2.38
C ALA A 153 9.82 -4.11 -1.81
N PRO A 154 9.88 -5.29 -1.13
CA PRO A 154 8.70 -5.93 -0.57
C PRO A 154 7.95 -5.06 0.45
N LYS A 155 8.65 -4.27 1.27
CA LYS A 155 8.01 -3.40 2.27
C LYS A 155 7.30 -2.21 1.64
N ILE A 156 7.87 -1.66 0.58
CA ILE A 156 7.33 -0.49 -0.12
C ILE A 156 6.16 -0.90 -0.99
N THR A 157 6.28 -2.02 -1.69
CA THR A 157 5.22 -2.55 -2.56
C THR A 157 4.03 -3.09 -1.77
N ASN A 158 4.24 -3.62 -0.55
CA ASN A 158 3.13 -3.95 0.35
C ASN A 158 2.34 -2.71 0.77
N LYS A 159 2.99 -1.55 0.93
CA LYS A 159 2.29 -0.28 1.18
C LYS A 159 1.52 0.17 -0.07
N GLY A 160 2.10 0.00 -1.26
CA GLY A 160 1.42 0.25 -2.53
C GLY A 160 0.23 -0.67 -2.74
N ALA A 161 0.38 -1.97 -2.51
CA ALA A 161 -0.72 -2.92 -2.57
C ALA A 161 -1.83 -2.59 -1.55
N GLY A 162 -1.45 -2.14 -0.35
CA GLY A 162 -2.40 -1.65 0.65
C GLY A 162 -3.14 -0.39 0.21
N ALA A 163 -2.46 0.56 -0.43
CA ALA A 163 -3.10 1.75 -0.98
C ALA A 163 -4.09 1.39 -2.10
N VAL A 164 -3.72 0.47 -3.00
CA VAL A 164 -4.61 -0.04 -4.04
C VAL A 164 -5.81 -0.77 -3.43
N LYS A 165 -5.59 -1.64 -2.44
CA LYS A 165 -6.68 -2.31 -1.73
C LYS A 165 -7.67 -1.30 -1.17
N ASN A 166 -7.19 -0.30 -0.41
CA ASN A 166 -8.06 0.72 0.18
C ASN A 166 -8.83 1.51 -0.89
N GLN A 167 -8.19 1.79 -2.03
CA GLN A 167 -8.81 2.46 -3.16
C GLN A 167 -9.94 1.61 -3.77
N ILE A 168 -9.70 0.29 -3.90
CA ILE A 168 -10.69 -0.66 -4.39
C ILE A 168 -11.87 -0.76 -3.43
N ASP A 169 -11.60 -0.88 -2.14
CA ASP A 169 -12.65 -0.93 -1.10
C ASP A 169 -13.51 0.34 -1.13
N GLU A 170 -12.90 1.53 -1.29
CA GLU A 170 -13.61 2.79 -1.42
C GLU A 170 -14.47 2.87 -2.70
N ILE A 171 -13.88 2.50 -3.84
CA ILE A 171 -14.58 2.50 -5.13
C ILE A 171 -15.72 1.50 -5.12
N PHE A 172 -15.49 0.31 -4.55
CA PHE A 172 -16.51 -0.71 -4.42
C PHE A 172 -17.67 -0.23 -3.54
N ALA A 173 -17.39 0.37 -2.38
CA ALA A 173 -18.42 0.93 -1.52
C ALA A 173 -19.24 2.02 -2.23
N LYS A 174 -18.59 2.91 -2.98
CA LYS A 174 -19.27 3.94 -3.78
C LYS A 174 -20.13 3.30 -4.88
N SER A 175 -19.58 2.34 -5.61
CA SER A 175 -20.30 1.66 -6.70
C SER A 175 -21.51 0.89 -6.20
N ILE A 176 -21.40 0.20 -5.06
CA ILE A 176 -22.55 -0.44 -4.42
C ILE A 176 -23.61 0.59 -4.05
N THR A 177 -23.21 1.73 -3.46
CA THR A 177 -24.15 2.78 -3.08
C THR A 177 -24.87 3.33 -4.32
N GLU A 178 -24.18 3.56 -5.43
CA GLU A 178 -24.77 3.98 -6.69
C GLU A 178 -25.79 2.97 -7.22
N VAL A 179 -25.41 1.67 -7.24
CA VAL A 179 -26.30 0.57 -7.66
C VAL A 179 -27.55 0.49 -6.76
N VAL A 180 -27.37 0.57 -5.44
CA VAL A 180 -28.50 0.52 -4.49
C VAL A 180 -29.44 1.71 -4.70
N LEU A 181 -28.90 2.93 -4.89
CA LEU A 181 -29.70 4.11 -5.15
C LEU A 181 -30.48 4.01 -6.48
N GLU A 182 -29.86 3.46 -7.51
CA GLU A 182 -30.50 3.29 -8.83
C GLU A 182 -31.56 2.19 -8.80
N VAL A 183 -31.28 1.06 -8.14
CA VAL A 183 -32.25 -0.01 -7.89
C VAL A 183 -33.42 0.51 -7.06
N THR A 184 -33.15 1.32 -6.03
CA THR A 184 -34.20 1.92 -5.18
C THR A 184 -35.03 2.95 -5.98
N GLY A 185 -34.38 3.73 -6.85
CA GLY A 185 -35.06 4.67 -7.74
C GLY A 185 -35.91 4.00 -8.84
N SER A 186 -35.49 2.84 -9.31
CA SER A 186 -36.23 2.03 -10.31
C SER A 186 -37.24 1.06 -9.65
N LEU A 187 -37.22 0.92 -8.32
CA LEU A 187 -38.09 -0.01 -7.58
C LEU A 187 -39.58 0.26 -7.78
N SER A 188 -39.97 1.51 -8.03
CA SER A 188 -41.35 1.85 -8.39
C SER A 188 -41.83 1.14 -9.68
N ASN A 189 -40.91 0.87 -10.61
CA ASN A 189 -41.20 0.14 -11.84
C ASN A 189 -41.08 -1.38 -11.68
N ILE A 190 -40.34 -1.87 -10.68
CA ILE A 190 -40.11 -3.31 -10.42
C ILE A 190 -41.18 -3.86 -9.48
N LEU A 191 -41.74 -3.02 -8.57
CA LEU A 191 -42.86 -3.41 -7.69
C LEU A 191 -44.12 -3.80 -8.47
N GLU A 192 -44.29 -3.30 -9.70
CA GLU A 192 -45.36 -3.75 -10.58
C GLU A 192 -45.18 -5.19 -11.12
N LYS A 193 -43.97 -5.77 -11.03
CA LYS A 193 -43.62 -7.10 -11.57
C LYS A 193 -43.50 -8.23 -10.53
N GLY A 194 -43.65 -7.98 -9.23
CA GLY A 194 -43.78 -9.01 -8.19
C GLY A 194 -42.48 -9.70 -7.73
N ASP A 195 -41.34 -9.38 -8.31
CA ASP A 195 -40.04 -10.02 -8.00
C ASP A 195 -39.15 -9.22 -7.02
N ALA A 196 -39.55 -8.02 -6.64
CA ALA A 196 -38.75 -7.10 -5.83
C ALA A 196 -38.39 -7.67 -4.44
N ASP A 197 -39.32 -8.38 -3.80
CA ASP A 197 -39.11 -8.95 -2.48
C ASP A 197 -38.03 -10.06 -2.48
N ARG A 198 -37.89 -10.79 -3.56
CA ARG A 198 -36.91 -11.85 -3.71
C ARG A 198 -35.50 -11.28 -3.84
N TYR A 199 -35.33 -10.23 -4.64
CA TYR A 199 -34.05 -9.55 -4.82
C TYR A 199 -33.62 -8.79 -3.56
N MET A 200 -34.55 -8.12 -2.88
CA MET A 200 -34.28 -7.40 -1.65
C MET A 200 -33.85 -8.34 -0.52
N ASN A 201 -34.53 -9.48 -0.35
CA ASN A 201 -34.17 -10.48 0.65
C ASN A 201 -32.80 -11.13 0.37
N ASN A 202 -32.46 -11.40 -0.87
CA ASN A 202 -31.13 -11.89 -1.24
C ASN A 202 -30.04 -10.83 -0.92
N PHE A 203 -30.27 -9.59 -1.26
CA PHE A 203 -29.37 -8.48 -0.94
C PHE A 203 -29.13 -8.35 0.57
N LEU A 204 -30.19 -8.28 1.36
CA LEU A 204 -30.09 -8.16 2.81
C LEU A 204 -29.37 -9.33 3.48
N ASN A 205 -29.63 -10.55 3.02
CA ASN A 205 -28.96 -11.75 3.54
C ASN A 205 -27.47 -11.78 3.23
N HIS A 206 -27.04 -11.34 2.04
CA HIS A 206 -25.63 -11.28 1.67
C HIS A 206 -24.89 -10.12 2.38
N PHE A 207 -25.57 -8.99 2.56
CA PHE A 207 -25.01 -7.85 3.30
C PHE A 207 -24.77 -8.19 4.77
N ASP A 208 -25.70 -8.88 5.41
CA ASP A 208 -25.55 -9.34 6.80
C ASP A 208 -24.42 -10.38 6.96
N SER A 209 -24.25 -11.27 5.98
CA SER A 209 -23.17 -12.26 5.99
C SER A 209 -21.80 -11.62 5.81
N ALA A 210 -21.68 -10.62 4.92
CA ALA A 210 -20.45 -9.88 4.71
C ALA A 210 -20.07 -8.99 5.89
N ALA A 211 -21.05 -8.37 6.57
CA ALA A 211 -20.83 -7.57 7.76
C ALA A 211 -20.32 -8.42 8.95
N GLN A 212 -20.69 -9.71 9.01
CA GLN A 212 -20.21 -10.65 10.02
C GLN A 212 -18.78 -11.19 9.75
N GLU A 213 -18.33 -11.21 8.49
CA GLU A 213 -16.97 -11.66 8.13
C GLU A 213 -15.89 -10.56 8.36
N VAL A 214 -16.30 -9.30 8.53
CA VAL A 214 -15.39 -8.13 8.71
C VAL A 214 -15.29 -7.72 10.20
N ALA A 215 -16.11 -8.27 11.09
CA ALA A 215 -16.11 -8.03 12.54
C ALA A 215 -15.26 -9.04 13.29
#